data_999fdb2c20dd0e7a717323d2d744e6d8
#
_entry.id   999fdb2c20dd0e7a717323d2d744e6d8
#
_cell.length_a   1.000
_cell.length_b   1.000
_cell.length_c   1.000
_cell.angle_alpha   90.00
_cell.angle_beta   90.00
_cell.angle_gamma   90.00
#
_symmetry.space_group_name_H-M   'P 1'
#
loop_
_entity.id
_entity.type
_entity.pdbx_description
1 polymer ?
#
loop_
_entity_poly.entity_id
_entity_poly.type
_entity_poly.pdbx_seq_one_letter_code
_entity_poly.pdbx_strand_id
1 'polypeptide(L)' 'MKKVTEIVAELARPVVEEHGCTLWDVEYVREAGQWYLRLLIDKQGGVDILDCEAISRVVSDLLDEADPIEG' A
#
# COMPACT_ATOMS: atom_id res chain seq x y z
N MET A 1 17.74 -8.92 4.55
CA MET A 1 17.12 -8.23 3.41
C MET A 1 15.61 -8.22 3.59
N LYS A 2 14.99 -7.06 3.49
CA LYS A 2 13.54 -6.94 3.67
C LYS A 2 12.80 -7.32 2.40
N LYS A 3 11.65 -7.94 2.58
CA LYS A 3 10.78 -8.24 1.45
C LYS A 3 10.09 -6.97 0.96
N VAL A 4 9.65 -6.98 -0.29
CA VAL A 4 8.92 -5.85 -0.87
C VAL A 4 7.70 -5.50 -0.01
N THR A 5 6.96 -6.51 0.44
CA THR A 5 5.77 -6.30 1.29
C THR A 5 6.12 -5.62 2.60
N GLU A 6 7.27 -5.93 3.19
CA GLU A 6 7.71 -5.28 4.42
C GLU A 6 8.06 -3.81 4.19
N ILE A 7 8.78 -3.53 3.11
CA ILE A 7 9.14 -2.16 2.75
C ILE A 7 7.88 -1.33 2.49
N VAL A 8 6.96 -1.88 1.72
CA VAL A 8 5.71 -1.21 1.40
C VAL A 8 4.88 -0.97 2.67
N ALA A 9 4.82 -1.95 3.55
CA ALA A 9 4.08 -1.80 4.81
C ALA A 9 4.65 -0.67 5.66
N GLU A 10 5.97 -0.56 5.74
CA GLU A 10 6.61 0.52 6.48
C GLU A 10 6.31 1.90 5.89
N LEU A 11 6.30 1.99 4.57
CA LEU A 11 6.01 3.24 3.87
C LEU A 11 4.53 3.60 3.90
N ALA A 12 3.67 2.61 3.77
CA ALA A 12 2.23 2.82 3.67
C ALA A 12 1.56 3.05 5.03
N ARG A 13 2.08 2.46 6.09
CA ARG A 13 1.46 2.54 7.41
C ARG A 13 1.16 3.97 7.86
N PRO A 14 2.13 4.90 7.86
CA PRO A 14 1.83 6.28 8.28
C PRO A 14 0.79 6.95 7.40
N VAL A 15 0.80 6.68 6.10
CA VAL A 15 -0.18 7.23 5.17
C VAL A 15 -1.58 6.73 5.51
N VAL A 16 -1.71 5.43 5.71
CA VAL A 16 -2.98 4.79 6.05
C VAL A 16 -3.52 5.35 7.37
N GLU A 17 -2.66 5.49 8.36
CA GLU A 17 -3.05 6.02 9.66
C GLU A 17 -3.47 7.49 9.59
N GLU A 18 -2.81 8.28 8.77
CA GLU A 18 -3.18 9.68 8.57
C GLU A 18 -4.60 9.83 8.02
N HIS A 19 -5.05 8.85 7.26
CA HIS A 19 -6.41 8.84 6.71
C HIS A 19 -7.43 8.21 7.66
N GLY A 20 -7.01 7.92 8.89
CA GLY A 20 -7.89 7.31 9.88
C GLY A 20 -8.15 5.83 9.66
N CYS A 21 -7.30 5.19 8.88
CA CYS A 21 -7.42 3.77 8.56
C CYS A 21 -6.36 2.95 9.29
N THR A 22 -6.55 1.64 9.28
CA THR A 22 -5.59 0.69 9.84
C THR A 22 -5.06 -0.20 8.72
N LEU A 23 -3.75 -0.35 8.64
CA LEU A 23 -3.14 -1.25 7.68
C LEU A 23 -3.06 -2.65 8.28
N TRP A 24 -3.80 -3.59 7.70
CA TRP A 24 -3.86 -4.96 8.16
C TRP A 24 -2.75 -5.82 7.57
N ASP A 25 -2.53 -5.68 6.26
CA ASP A 25 -1.57 -6.52 5.58
C ASP A 25 -1.22 -5.91 4.22
N VAL A 26 -0.15 -6.41 3.63
CA VAL A 26 0.28 -6.02 2.29
C VAL A 26 0.52 -7.29 1.51
N GLU A 27 -0.07 -7.37 0.32
CA GLU A 27 0.13 -8.51 -0.57
C GLU A 27 0.79 -8.05 -1.85
N TYR A 28 1.75 -8.84 -2.31
CA TYR A 28 2.41 -8.61 -3.58
C TYR A 28 2.28 -9.87 -4.40
N VAL A 29 1.38 -9.85 -5.38
CA VAL A 29 0.99 -11.03 -6.14
C VAL A 29 1.27 -10.84 -7.63
N ARG A 30 1.49 -11.95 -8.30
CA ARG A 30 1.69 -11.95 -9.75
C ARG A 30 0.50 -12.61 -10.42
N GLU A 31 -0.14 -11.87 -11.32
CA GLU A 31 -1.28 -12.37 -12.09
C GLU A 31 -1.11 -11.96 -13.55
N ALA A 32 -1.34 -12.88 -14.46
CA ALA A 32 -1.29 -12.62 -15.90
C ALA A 32 0.01 -11.96 -16.35
N GLY A 33 1.12 -12.34 -15.73
CA GLY A 33 2.44 -11.79 -16.08
C GLY A 33 2.73 -10.41 -15.49
N GLN A 34 1.83 -9.87 -14.71
CA GLN A 34 2.02 -8.56 -14.06
C GLN A 34 1.99 -8.69 -12.55
N TRP A 35 2.73 -7.82 -11.89
CA TRP A 35 2.76 -7.76 -10.44
C TRP A 35 1.75 -6.75 -9.92
N TYR A 36 1.00 -7.15 -8.92
CA TYR A 36 0.00 -6.30 -8.27
C TYR A 36 0.32 -6.17 -6.80
N LEU A 37 0.23 -4.96 -6.31
CA LEU A 37 0.40 -4.66 -4.91
C LEU A 37 -0.96 -4.35 -4.31
N ARG A 38 -1.33 -5.09 -3.26
CA ARG A 38 -2.60 -4.88 -2.55
C ARG A 38 -2.34 -4.48 -1.12
N LEU A 39 -3.04 -3.45 -0.70
CA LEU A 39 -3.02 -3.02 0.69
C LEU A 39 -4.36 -3.39 1.31
N LEU A 40 -4.31 -4.17 2.38
CA LEU A 40 -5.51 -4.53 3.13
C LEU A 40 -5.68 -3.54 4.26
N ILE A 41 -6.63 -2.63 4.10
CA ILE A 41 -6.88 -1.56 5.06
C ILE A 41 -8.29 -1.66 5.60
N ASP A 42 -8.48 -1.12 6.80
CA ASP A 42 -9.78 -1.07 7.45
C ASP A 42 -9.96 0.30 8.09
N LYS A 43 -11.21 0.70 8.27
CA LYS A 43 -11.56 1.98 8.86
C LYS A 43 -12.88 1.83 9.60
N GLN A 44 -12.98 2.44 10.75
CA GLN A 44 -14.22 2.48 11.50
C GLN A 44 -15.29 3.21 10.67
N GLY A 45 -16.39 2.53 10.38
CA GLY A 45 -17.42 3.07 9.53
C GLY A 45 -17.29 2.70 8.06
N GLY A 46 -16.22 1.98 7.70
CA GLY A 46 -15.98 1.53 6.32
C GLY A 46 -15.00 2.41 5.56
N VAL A 47 -14.32 1.81 4.60
CA VAL A 47 -13.36 2.51 3.75
C VAL A 47 -14.06 2.99 2.48
N ASP A 48 -13.92 4.28 2.18
CA ASP A 48 -14.47 4.88 0.98
C ASP A 48 -13.55 4.69 -0.23
N ILE A 49 -14.12 4.80 -1.41
CA ILE A 49 -13.35 4.81 -2.65
C ILE A 49 -12.34 5.96 -2.64
N LEU A 50 -12.75 7.12 -2.12
CA LEU A 50 -11.88 8.30 -2.04
C LEU A 50 -10.68 8.04 -1.12
N ASP A 51 -10.90 7.34 -0.02
CA ASP A 51 -9.82 6.96 0.89
C ASP A 51 -8.82 6.03 0.18
N CYS A 52 -9.34 5.05 -0.54
CA CYS A 52 -8.51 4.11 -1.29
C CYS A 52 -7.68 4.82 -2.35
N GLU A 53 -8.30 5.73 -3.11
CA GLU A 53 -7.61 6.49 -4.14
C GLU A 53 -6.51 7.36 -3.57
N ALA A 54 -6.80 8.09 -2.48
CA ALA A 54 -5.82 8.96 -1.84
C ALA A 54 -4.62 8.17 -1.32
N ILE A 55 -4.88 7.09 -0.62
CA ILE A 55 -3.83 6.22 -0.07
C ILE A 55 -3.00 5.61 -1.20
N SER A 56 -3.68 5.09 -2.22
CA SER A 56 -3.03 4.47 -3.37
C SER A 56 -2.08 5.43 -4.07
N ARG A 57 -2.52 6.67 -4.27
CA ARG A 57 -1.74 7.70 -4.94
C ARG A 57 -0.47 8.03 -4.15
N VAL A 58 -0.62 8.26 -2.84
CA VAL A 58 0.53 8.61 -2.00
C VAL A 58 1.50 7.43 -1.89
N VAL A 59 0.98 6.22 -1.74
CA VAL A 59 1.82 5.02 -1.67
C VAL A 59 2.57 4.82 -2.99
N SER A 60 1.91 5.03 -4.13
CA SER A 60 2.57 4.96 -5.43
C SER A 60 3.73 5.94 -5.54
N ASP A 61 3.52 7.17 -5.09
CA ASP A 61 4.57 8.19 -5.11
C ASP A 61 5.75 7.79 -4.22
N LEU A 62 5.47 7.26 -3.05
CA LEU A 62 6.50 6.78 -2.13
C LEU A 62 7.28 5.60 -2.72
N LEU A 63 6.60 4.70 -3.40
CA LEU A 63 7.23 3.57 -4.05
C LEU A 63 8.12 4.00 -5.20
N ASP A 64 7.70 5.00 -5.96
CA ASP A 64 8.50 5.56 -7.04
C ASP A 64 9.79 6.17 -6.49
N GLU A 65 9.73 6.88 -5.37
CA GLU A 65 10.90 7.47 -4.74
C GLU A 65 11.83 6.42 -4.14
N ALA A 66 11.26 5.45 -3.42
CA ALA A 66 12.03 4.42 -2.74
C ALA A 66 12.57 3.36 -3.70
N ASP A 67 11.86 3.17 -4.81
CA ASP A 67 12.18 2.16 -5.83
C ASP A 67 12.48 0.79 -5.21
N PRO A 68 11.59 0.26 -4.35
CA PRO A 68 11.81 -1.05 -3.73
C PRO A 68 11.62 -2.21 -4.70
N ILE A 69 11.03 -1.94 -5.85
CA ILE A 69 10.76 -2.93 -6.88
C ILE A 69 11.62 -2.62 -8.09
N GLU A 70 12.57 -3.49 -8.38
CA GLU A 70 13.37 -3.39 -9.58
C GLU A 70 12.56 -3.97 -10.74
N GLY A 71 12.22 -3.12 -11.68
CA GLY A 71 11.39 -3.57 -12.77
C GLY A 71 11.97 -3.43 -14.09
#